data_be88c29f5df5d548dc40a76c38e1a2bf
#
_entry.id   be88c29f5df5d548dc40a76c38e1a2bf
#
_cell.length_a   1.000
_cell.length_b   1.000
_cell.length_c   1.000
_cell.angle_alpha   90.00
_cell.angle_beta   90.00
_cell.angle_gamma   90.00
#
_symmetry.space_group_name_H-M   'P 1'
#
loop_
_entity.id
_entity.type
_entity.pdbx_description
1 polymer ?
#
loop_
_entity_poly.entity_id
_entity_poly.type
_entity_poly.pdbx_seq_one_letter_code
_entity_poly.pdbx_strand_id
1 'polypeptide(L)'
;MQIKTQRKGPVLIAKVTGELDHHSAKQFVKEMDKQLSDETVRELQLDFKGLTFMDSSGIGALLGRYKKLAGKKGKLTVKNMNRTVGRIFEMSGLSTVIK
;
A
#
# COMPACT_ATOMS: atom_id res chain seq x y z
N MET A 1 -10.39 -8.69 4.35
CA MET A 1 -9.33 -8.25 3.41
C MET A 1 -8.52 -9.45 2.94
N GLN A 2 -8.16 -9.46 1.69
CA GLN A 2 -7.28 -10.47 1.12
C GLN A 2 -6.10 -9.78 0.45
N ILE A 3 -4.91 -10.30 0.68
CA ILE A 3 -3.67 -9.75 0.11
C ILE A 3 -2.95 -10.88 -0.63
N LYS A 4 -2.68 -10.65 -1.91
CA LYS A 4 -1.90 -11.59 -2.72
C LYS A 4 -0.65 -10.88 -3.19
N THR A 5 0.50 -11.49 -2.97
CA THR A 5 1.78 -10.88 -3.32
C THR A 5 2.50 -11.66 -4.40
N GLN A 6 3.29 -10.95 -5.19
CA GLN A 6 4.13 -11.50 -6.24
C GLN A 6 5.42 -10.70 -6.31
N ARG A 7 6.54 -11.38 -6.52
CA ARG A 7 7.85 -10.73 -6.64
C ARG A 7 8.32 -10.74 -8.08
N LYS A 8 8.83 -9.60 -8.54
CA LYS A 8 9.52 -9.47 -9.84
C LYS A 8 10.79 -8.69 -9.60
N GLY A 9 11.90 -9.41 -9.34
CA GLY A 9 13.16 -8.76 -8.99
C GLY A 9 13.00 -7.93 -7.73
N PRO A 10 13.36 -6.63 -7.75
CA PRO A 10 13.24 -5.76 -6.59
C PRO A 10 11.81 -5.24 -6.36
N VAL A 11 10.85 -5.63 -7.19
CA VAL A 11 9.48 -5.13 -7.13
C VAL A 11 8.59 -6.14 -6.45
N LEU A 12 7.92 -5.72 -5.38
CA LEU A 12 6.86 -6.48 -4.73
C LEU A 12 5.52 -5.92 -5.21
N ILE A 13 4.69 -6.79 -5.79
CA ILE A 13 3.36 -6.42 -6.24
C ILE A 13 2.38 -7.03 -5.23
N ALA A 14 1.51 -6.21 -4.65
CA ALA A 14 0.50 -6.66 -3.70
C ALA A 14 -0.88 -6.28 -4.19
N LYS A 15 -1.72 -7.28 -4.45
CA LYS A 15 -3.12 -7.09 -4.79
C LYS A 15 -3.94 -7.15 -3.50
N VAL A 16 -4.64 -6.07 -3.20
CA VAL A 16 -5.41 -5.93 -1.97
C VAL A 16 -6.89 -5.86 -2.33
N THR A 17 -7.69 -6.78 -1.76
CA THR A 17 -9.14 -6.80 -1.98
C THR A 17 -9.88 -6.64 -0.66
N GLY A 18 -11.06 -6.01 -0.71
CA GLY A 18 -11.89 -5.75 0.45
C GLY A 18 -11.79 -4.31 0.89
N GLU A 19 -11.62 -4.10 2.19
CA GLU A 19 -11.57 -2.76 2.78
C GLU A 19 -10.27 -2.61 3.57
N LEU A 20 -9.63 -1.45 3.43
CA LEU A 20 -8.44 -1.10 4.21
C LEU A 20 -8.84 -0.07 5.26
N ASP A 21 -9.38 -0.57 6.36
CA ASP A 21 -9.98 0.21 7.43
C ASP A 21 -9.28 -0.05 8.77
N HIS A 22 -9.89 0.47 9.84
CA HIS A 22 -9.38 0.32 11.20
C HIS A 22 -9.17 -1.16 11.59
N HIS A 23 -10.05 -2.05 11.13
CA HIS A 23 -9.96 -3.48 11.49
C HIS A 23 -8.89 -4.22 10.71
N SER A 24 -8.72 -3.89 9.44
CA SER A 24 -7.82 -4.62 8.54
C SER A 24 -6.43 -3.99 8.43
N ALA A 25 -6.26 -2.74 8.88
CA ALA A 25 -4.97 -2.05 8.75
C ALA A 25 -3.83 -2.80 9.43
N LYS A 26 -4.07 -3.42 10.57
CA LYS A 26 -3.03 -4.18 11.28
C LYS A 26 -2.56 -5.38 10.47
N GLN A 27 -3.49 -6.10 9.85
CA GLN A 27 -3.16 -7.23 8.98
C GLN A 27 -2.33 -6.77 7.80
N PHE A 28 -2.75 -5.67 7.17
CA PHE A 28 -2.04 -5.10 6.02
C PHE A 28 -0.61 -4.70 6.40
N VAL A 29 -0.45 -3.97 7.50
CA VAL A 29 0.87 -3.53 7.99
C VAL A 29 1.76 -4.73 8.28
N LYS A 30 1.24 -5.72 8.99
CA LYS A 30 2.02 -6.92 9.35
C LYS A 30 2.50 -7.65 8.10
N GLU A 31 1.62 -7.87 7.14
CA GLU A 31 1.97 -8.58 5.93
C GLU A 31 2.98 -7.81 5.08
N MET A 32 2.78 -6.50 4.92
CA MET A 32 3.69 -5.68 4.14
C MET A 32 5.07 -5.57 4.83
N ASP A 33 5.10 -5.37 6.14
CA ASP A 33 6.37 -5.26 6.87
C ASP A 33 7.17 -6.55 6.80
N LYS A 34 6.49 -7.69 6.85
CA LYS A 34 7.15 -8.98 6.69
C LYS A 34 7.88 -9.06 5.33
N GLN A 35 7.20 -8.63 4.26
CA GLN A 35 7.79 -8.65 2.93
C GLN A 35 8.86 -7.58 2.76
N LEU A 36 8.63 -6.39 3.30
CA LEU A 36 9.54 -5.25 3.17
C LEU A 36 10.80 -5.39 4.03
N SER A 37 10.84 -6.35 4.96
CA SER A 37 12.05 -6.64 5.72
C SER A 37 13.17 -7.23 4.83
N ASP A 38 12.81 -7.74 3.68
CA ASP A 38 13.76 -8.20 2.68
C ASP A 38 14.41 -6.97 2.04
N GLU A 39 15.73 -6.84 2.22
CA GLU A 39 16.48 -5.68 1.76
C GLU A 39 16.52 -5.58 0.23
N THR A 40 16.23 -6.68 -0.47
CA THR A 40 16.21 -6.67 -1.94
C THR A 40 14.93 -6.06 -2.50
N VAL A 41 13.89 -5.89 -1.68
CA VAL A 41 12.67 -5.21 -2.10
C VAL A 41 12.92 -3.71 -2.10
N ARG A 42 12.80 -3.09 -3.28
CA ARG A 42 13.03 -1.64 -3.45
C ARG A 42 11.80 -0.90 -3.91
N GLU A 43 10.79 -1.62 -4.39
CA GLU A 43 9.56 -1.01 -4.84
C GLU A 43 8.37 -1.85 -4.37
N LEU A 44 7.34 -1.19 -3.87
CA LEU A 44 6.05 -1.80 -3.59
C LEU A 44 5.02 -1.20 -4.53
N GLN A 45 4.40 -2.06 -5.33
CA GLN A 45 3.27 -1.69 -6.18
C GLN A 45 2.00 -2.26 -5.57
N LEU A 46 1.11 -1.38 -5.12
CA LEU A 46 -0.18 -1.79 -4.58
C LEU A 46 -1.21 -1.74 -5.69
N ASP A 47 -1.86 -2.85 -5.93
CA ASP A 47 -2.96 -2.94 -6.88
C ASP A 47 -4.26 -2.94 -6.08
N PHE A 48 -5.00 -1.84 -6.15
CA PHE A 48 -6.23 -1.63 -5.40
C PHE A 48 -7.49 -1.88 -6.23
N LYS A 49 -7.37 -2.63 -7.32
CA LYS A 49 -8.52 -2.93 -8.18
C LYS A 49 -9.70 -3.51 -7.38
N GLY A 50 -9.41 -4.38 -6.43
CA GLY A 50 -10.44 -5.00 -5.59
C GLY A 50 -10.67 -4.30 -4.26
N LEU A 51 -10.04 -3.15 -4.02
CA LEU A 51 -10.23 -2.40 -2.78
C LEU A 51 -11.46 -1.51 -2.93
N THR A 52 -12.43 -1.66 -2.03
CA THR A 52 -13.70 -0.95 -2.13
C THR A 52 -13.79 0.27 -1.21
N PHE A 53 -12.97 0.31 -0.15
CA PHE A 53 -13.03 1.38 0.84
C PHE A 53 -11.70 1.53 1.56
N MET A 54 -11.41 2.76 1.98
CA MET A 54 -10.23 3.07 2.79
C MET A 54 -10.58 4.22 3.72
N ASP A 55 -10.13 4.14 4.98
CA ASP A 55 -10.29 5.21 5.96
C ASP A 55 -8.93 5.77 6.39
N SER A 56 -8.93 6.61 7.43
CA SER A 56 -7.69 7.24 7.91
C SER A 56 -6.67 6.22 8.42
N SER A 57 -7.12 5.06 8.94
CA SER A 57 -6.21 4.00 9.36
C SER A 57 -5.49 3.40 8.16
N GLY A 58 -6.18 3.24 7.04
CA GLY A 58 -5.57 2.80 5.78
C GLY A 58 -4.57 3.82 5.26
N ILE A 59 -4.93 5.10 5.30
CA ILE A 59 -4.01 6.18 4.90
C ILE A 59 -2.73 6.14 5.73
N GLY A 60 -2.87 6.00 7.06
CA GLY A 60 -1.71 5.88 7.95
C GLY A 60 -0.84 4.68 7.62
N ALA A 61 -1.48 3.55 7.29
CA ALA A 61 -0.76 2.34 6.91
C ALA A 61 0.05 2.54 5.63
N LEU A 62 -0.52 3.23 4.64
CA LEU A 62 0.19 3.55 3.39
C LEU A 62 1.37 4.48 3.66
N LEU A 63 1.15 5.53 4.46
CA LEU A 63 2.22 6.48 4.78
C LEU A 63 3.39 5.79 5.47
N GLY A 64 3.11 4.89 6.42
CA GLY A 64 4.16 4.14 7.11
C GLY A 64 4.98 3.28 6.16
N ARG A 65 4.32 2.62 5.20
CA ARG A 65 5.02 1.81 4.19
C ARG A 65 5.84 2.67 3.26
N TYR A 66 5.30 3.83 2.87
CA TYR A 66 6.04 4.79 2.08
C TYR A 66 7.34 5.22 2.79
N LYS A 67 7.25 5.56 4.08
CA LYS A 67 8.43 5.99 4.85
C LYS A 67 9.49 4.89 4.94
N LYS A 68 9.08 3.65 5.12
CA LYS A 68 10.02 2.52 5.16
C LYS A 68 10.77 2.36 3.84
N LEU A 69 10.06 2.47 2.72
CA LEU A 69 10.67 2.36 1.41
C LEU A 69 11.59 3.56 1.13
N ALA A 70 11.13 4.76 1.46
CA ALA A 70 11.96 5.97 1.27
C ALA A 70 13.26 5.88 2.05
N GLY A 71 13.24 5.28 3.25
CA GLY A 71 14.44 5.11 4.06
C GLY A 71 15.50 4.25 3.43
N LYS A 72 15.14 3.38 2.49
CA LYS A 72 16.10 2.57 1.72
C LYS A 72 16.13 2.94 0.25
N LYS A 73 15.74 4.18 -0.07
CA LYS A 73 15.73 4.76 -1.42
C LYS A 73 14.84 3.97 -2.38
N GLY A 74 13.79 3.38 -1.85
CA GLY A 74 12.78 2.69 -2.63
C GLY A 74 11.59 3.58 -2.93
N LYS A 75 10.56 3.02 -3.54
CA LYS A 75 9.35 3.77 -3.85
C LYS A 75 8.09 2.93 -3.68
N LEU A 76 6.98 3.62 -3.49
CA LEU A 76 5.65 3.04 -3.39
C LEU A 76 4.77 3.62 -4.48
N THR A 77 4.11 2.75 -5.22
CA THR A 77 3.13 3.16 -6.22
C THR A 77 1.80 2.48 -5.95
N VAL A 78 0.70 3.14 -6.33
CA VAL A 78 -0.65 2.60 -6.17
C VAL A 78 -1.35 2.66 -7.51
N LYS A 79 -2.02 1.56 -7.89
CA LYS A 79 -2.72 1.44 -9.17
C LYS A 79 -4.17 1.04 -8.96
N ASN A 80 -4.99 1.39 -9.93
CA ASN A 80 -6.36 0.88 -10.07
C ASN A 80 -7.28 1.24 -8.90
N MET A 81 -7.09 2.42 -8.34
CA MET A 81 -8.03 2.92 -7.32
C MET A 81 -9.37 3.24 -7.97
N ASN A 82 -10.47 2.80 -7.35
CA ASN A 82 -11.79 3.24 -7.76
C ASN A 82 -11.98 4.71 -7.35
N ARG A 83 -13.11 5.30 -7.76
CA ARG A 83 -13.38 6.72 -7.50
C ARG A 83 -13.36 7.04 -6.01
N THR A 84 -14.01 6.22 -5.21
CA THR A 84 -14.13 6.44 -3.76
C THR A 84 -12.75 6.40 -3.08
N VAL A 85 -12.00 5.35 -3.34
CA VAL A 85 -10.65 5.18 -2.77
C VAL A 85 -9.72 6.27 -3.26
N GLY A 86 -9.76 6.57 -4.55
CA GLY A 86 -8.93 7.61 -5.15
C GLY A 86 -9.18 8.98 -4.56
N ARG A 87 -10.45 9.32 -4.28
CA ARG A 87 -10.80 10.59 -3.64
C ARG A 87 -10.23 10.68 -2.23
N ILE A 88 -10.37 9.62 -1.45
CA ILE A 88 -9.82 9.59 -0.09
C ILE A 88 -8.31 9.73 -0.13
N PHE A 89 -7.66 9.05 -1.07
CA PHE A 89 -6.22 9.12 -1.27
C PHE A 89 -5.77 10.55 -1.59
N GLU A 90 -6.44 11.22 -2.53
CA GLU A 90 -6.11 12.60 -2.90
C GLU A 90 -6.33 13.56 -1.75
N MET A 91 -7.46 13.44 -1.04
CA MET A 91 -7.79 14.32 0.07
C MET A 91 -6.81 14.19 1.23
N SER A 92 -6.17 13.05 1.37
CA SER A 92 -5.16 12.84 2.41
C SER A 92 -3.84 13.54 2.14
N GLY A 93 -3.60 13.97 0.90
CA GLY A 93 -2.33 14.54 0.49
C GLY A 93 -1.28 13.52 0.08
N LEU A 94 -1.58 12.21 0.20
CA LEU A 94 -0.61 11.16 -0.14
C LEU A 94 -0.22 11.17 -1.62
N SER A 95 -1.09 11.69 -2.49
CA SER A 95 -0.79 11.76 -3.92
C SER A 95 0.40 12.66 -4.24
N THR A 96 0.83 13.51 -3.29
CA THR A 96 2.01 14.34 -3.47
C THR A 96 3.31 13.56 -3.32
N VAL A 97 3.29 12.43 -2.63
CA VAL A 97 4.50 11.61 -2.37
C VAL A 97 4.39 10.19 -2.92
N ILE A 98 3.18 9.67 -3.08
CA ILE A 98 2.94 8.32 -3.58
C ILE A 98 2.31 8.43 -4.97
N LYS A 99 2.90 7.81 -5.96
CA LYS A 99 2.42 7.80 -7.34
C LYS A 99 1.66 6.50 -7.64
#